data_2b63b397ad8246eb9dfbeaacde85fe0e
#
_entry.id   2b63b397ad8246eb9dfbeaacde85fe0e
#
_cell.length_a   1.000
_cell.length_b   1.000
_cell.length_c   1.000
_cell.angle_alpha   90.00
_cell.angle_beta   90.00
_cell.angle_gamma   90.00
#
_symmetry.space_group_name_H-M   'P 1'
#
loop_
_entity.id
_entity.type
_entity.pdbx_description
1 polymer ?
#
loop_
_entity_poly.entity_id
_entity_poly.type
_entity_poly.pdbx_seq_one_letter_code
_entity_poly.pdbx_strand_id
1 'polypeptide(L)'
;MADVEPQDISYLEGHGTGTKVGDPLEISAMVEVFGHSATPWCTVGSCKSVLGHTEAAAGIASLMAVIGSLRHRRIPGTVGSRKPSLAIDLHGSSLQLAHDTMAWQGINGRRIAGISSLGFGGTNCHVIVEEAPQMSL
;
A
#
# COMPACT_ATOMS: atom_id res chain seq x y z
N MET A 1 13.01 8.37 12.62
CA MET A 1 12.83 7.42 11.48
C MET A 1 12.26 6.16 12.06
N ALA A 2 11.34 5.49 11.33
CA ALA A 2 10.89 4.15 11.72
C ALA A 2 12.09 3.20 11.55
N ASP A 3 12.36 2.36 12.54
CA ASP A 3 13.40 1.32 12.46
C ASP A 3 12.77 0.08 11.78
N VAL A 4 12.52 0.21 10.47
CA VAL A 4 11.79 -0.76 9.64
C VAL A 4 12.45 -0.81 8.26
N GLU A 5 12.78 -2.01 7.83
CA GLU A 5 13.29 -2.27 6.49
C GLU A 5 12.15 -2.56 5.49
N PRO A 6 12.36 -2.35 4.18
CA PRO A 6 11.32 -2.63 3.18
C PRO A 6 10.73 -4.04 3.27
N GLN A 7 11.55 -5.06 3.57
CA GLN A 7 11.11 -6.45 3.71
C GLN A 7 10.22 -6.72 4.94
N ASP A 8 10.09 -5.78 5.86
CA ASP A 8 9.18 -5.89 7.00
C ASP A 8 7.76 -5.43 6.63
N ILE A 9 7.61 -4.66 5.54
CA ILE A 9 6.35 -4.05 5.13
C ILE A 9 5.59 -5.02 4.24
N SER A 10 4.40 -5.42 4.66
CA SER A 10 3.55 -6.39 3.97
C SER A 10 2.37 -5.75 3.21
N TYR A 11 2.13 -4.44 3.41
CA TYR A 11 1.10 -3.69 2.69
C TYR A 11 1.56 -2.27 2.38
N LEU A 12 1.26 -1.80 1.17
CA LEU A 12 1.43 -0.42 0.73
C LEU A 12 0.07 0.16 0.32
N GLU A 13 -0.37 1.14 1.07
CA GLU A 13 -1.47 2.02 0.68
C GLU A 13 -0.89 3.13 -0.18
N GLY A 14 -0.98 2.95 -1.50
CA GLY A 14 -0.45 3.88 -2.48
C GLY A 14 -1.25 5.19 -2.55
N HIS A 15 -0.63 6.23 -3.09
CA HIS A 15 -1.34 7.43 -3.47
C HIS A 15 -2.41 7.11 -4.52
N GLY A 16 -2.10 6.28 -5.51
CA GLY A 16 -3.01 5.53 -6.36
C GLY A 16 -4.21 6.32 -6.88
N THR A 17 -3.96 7.40 -7.62
CA THR A 17 -5.02 8.29 -8.13
C THR A 17 -5.72 7.77 -9.40
N GLY A 18 -5.29 6.64 -9.94
CA GLY A 18 -5.85 6.05 -11.16
C GLY A 18 -5.43 6.76 -12.44
N THR A 19 -4.33 7.51 -12.44
CA THR A 19 -3.87 8.25 -13.61
C THR A 19 -2.93 7.42 -14.48
N LYS A 20 -2.95 7.67 -15.80
CA LYS A 20 -2.13 6.93 -16.78
C LYS A 20 -0.62 7.08 -16.57
N VAL A 21 -0.19 8.16 -15.93
CA VAL A 21 1.23 8.48 -15.68
C VAL A 21 1.60 8.27 -14.23
N GLY A 22 0.76 8.73 -13.30
CA GLY A 22 1.05 8.72 -11.87
C GLY A 22 1.19 7.31 -11.31
N ASP A 23 0.22 6.43 -11.57
CA ASP A 23 0.23 5.08 -11.03
C ASP A 23 1.44 4.25 -11.50
N PRO A 24 1.80 4.23 -12.82
CA PRO A 24 3.00 3.53 -13.25
C PRO A 24 4.28 4.08 -12.63
N LEU A 25 4.39 5.40 -12.48
CA LEU A 25 5.56 6.04 -11.88
C LEU A 25 5.68 5.70 -10.38
N GLU A 26 4.58 5.74 -9.66
CA GLU A 26 4.53 5.37 -8.25
C GLU A 26 4.91 3.89 -8.04
N ILE A 27 4.32 2.99 -8.83
CA ILE A 27 4.64 1.56 -8.77
C ILE A 27 6.10 1.30 -9.13
N SER A 28 6.64 1.97 -10.15
CA SER A 28 8.07 1.83 -10.52
C SER A 28 8.99 2.23 -9.36
N ALA A 29 8.69 3.34 -8.68
CA ALA A 29 9.45 3.77 -7.50
C ALA A 29 9.34 2.76 -6.34
N MET A 30 8.16 2.17 -6.12
CA MET A 30 7.98 1.11 -5.13
C MET A 30 8.81 -0.13 -5.50
N VAL A 31 8.81 -0.56 -6.77
CA VAL A 31 9.61 -1.70 -7.24
C VAL A 31 11.10 -1.45 -7.04
N GLU A 32 11.58 -0.23 -7.27
CA GLU A 32 12.98 0.14 -7.04
C GLU A 32 13.38 -0.03 -5.57
N VAL A 33 12.50 0.31 -4.63
CA VAL A 33 12.77 0.20 -3.19
C VAL A 33 12.61 -1.23 -2.67
N PHE A 34 11.53 -1.91 -3.09
CA PHE A 34 11.18 -3.25 -2.58
C PHE A 34 11.91 -4.38 -3.33
N GLY A 35 12.44 -4.08 -4.52
CA GLY A 35 13.23 -5.02 -5.31
C GLY A 35 12.43 -6.13 -5.97
N HIS A 36 13.14 -7.20 -6.31
CA HIS A 36 12.63 -8.35 -7.05
C HIS A 36 12.59 -9.60 -6.19
N SER A 37 11.58 -10.46 -6.44
CA SER A 37 11.42 -11.74 -5.77
C SER A 37 10.67 -12.72 -6.66
N ALA A 38 10.99 -14.01 -6.54
CA ALA A 38 10.24 -15.08 -7.19
C ALA A 38 8.80 -15.20 -6.66
N THR A 39 8.57 -14.77 -5.41
CA THR A 39 7.24 -14.77 -4.79
C THR A 39 6.99 -13.39 -4.16
N PRO A 40 5.99 -12.64 -4.63
CA PRO A 40 5.63 -11.36 -4.03
C PRO A 40 5.24 -11.53 -2.56
N TRP A 41 5.72 -10.63 -1.71
CA TRP A 41 5.37 -10.62 -0.29
C TRP A 41 4.64 -9.36 0.17
N CYS A 42 4.76 -8.27 -0.57
CA CYS A 42 4.12 -7.01 -0.23
C CYS A 42 2.95 -6.72 -1.19
N THR A 43 1.80 -6.45 -0.62
CA THR A 43 0.57 -6.15 -1.37
C THR A 43 0.39 -4.65 -1.50
N VAL A 44 0.06 -4.17 -2.70
CA VAL A 44 -0.22 -2.75 -2.99
C VAL A 44 -1.70 -2.56 -3.25
N GLY A 45 -2.28 -1.54 -2.63
CA GLY A 45 -3.67 -1.14 -2.84
C GLY A 45 -3.87 0.36 -2.71
N SER A 46 -5.09 0.83 -2.92
CA SER A 46 -5.48 2.20 -2.63
C SER A 46 -6.98 2.30 -2.33
N CYS A 47 -7.30 2.88 -1.19
CA CYS A 47 -8.68 3.16 -0.78
C CYS A 47 -9.38 4.16 -1.72
N LYS A 48 -8.62 4.93 -2.50
CA LYS A 48 -9.18 5.87 -3.49
C LYS A 48 -9.99 5.18 -4.58
N SER A 49 -9.72 3.90 -4.83
CA SER A 49 -10.51 3.09 -5.77
C SER A 49 -11.98 2.93 -5.35
N VAL A 50 -12.27 3.14 -4.06
CA VAL A 50 -13.63 3.04 -3.47
C VAL A 50 -14.14 4.41 -3.04
N LEU A 51 -13.31 5.20 -2.35
CA LEU A 51 -13.70 6.49 -1.78
C LEU A 51 -13.58 7.67 -2.76
N GLY A 52 -12.80 7.50 -3.83
CA GLY A 52 -12.35 8.61 -4.67
C GLY A 52 -11.22 9.41 -4.03
N HIS A 53 -10.72 10.40 -4.75
CA HIS A 53 -9.66 11.29 -4.26
C HIS A 53 -10.25 12.40 -3.38
N THR A 54 -10.03 12.31 -2.08
CA THR A 54 -10.56 13.27 -1.09
C THR A 54 -9.68 14.51 -0.92
N GLU A 55 -8.79 14.78 -1.89
CA GLU A 55 -7.96 15.99 -1.96
C GLU A 55 -7.13 16.22 -0.68
N ALA A 56 -7.36 17.34 0.02
CA ALA A 56 -6.65 17.67 1.25
C ALA A 56 -6.83 16.61 2.36
N ALA A 57 -7.89 15.81 2.33
CA ALA A 57 -8.15 14.73 3.28
C ALA A 57 -7.60 13.36 2.82
N ALA A 58 -6.93 13.28 1.65
CA ALA A 58 -6.53 11.98 1.08
C ALA A 58 -5.58 11.19 1.97
N GLY A 59 -4.59 11.85 2.58
CA GLY A 59 -3.65 11.18 3.49
C GLY A 59 -4.33 10.62 4.74
N ILE A 60 -5.26 11.37 5.33
CA ILE A 60 -5.99 10.91 6.52
C ILE A 60 -6.98 9.79 6.17
N ALA A 61 -7.61 9.84 4.98
CA ALA A 61 -8.48 8.77 4.51
C ALA A 61 -7.69 7.45 4.33
N SER A 62 -6.51 7.51 3.71
CA SER A 62 -5.60 6.37 3.59
C SER A 62 -5.15 5.84 4.95
N LEU A 63 -4.81 6.72 5.89
CA LEU A 63 -4.44 6.30 7.26
C LEU A 63 -5.59 5.58 7.96
N MET A 64 -6.82 6.09 7.87
CA MET A 64 -8.01 5.45 8.45
C MET A 64 -8.30 4.09 7.81
N ALA A 65 -8.13 3.95 6.48
CA ALA A 65 -8.28 2.69 5.77
C ALA A 65 -7.27 1.65 6.26
N VAL A 66 -6.00 2.04 6.43
CA VAL A 66 -4.94 1.16 6.95
C VAL A 66 -5.19 0.76 8.40
N ILE A 67 -5.60 1.69 9.27
CA ILE A 67 -5.98 1.37 10.66
C ILE A 67 -7.13 0.36 10.69
N GLY A 68 -8.15 0.55 9.84
CA GLY A 68 -9.24 -0.41 9.68
C GLY A 68 -8.74 -1.78 9.23
N SER A 69 -7.85 -1.82 8.25
CA SER A 69 -7.23 -3.05 7.73
C SER A 69 -6.42 -3.80 8.80
N LEU A 70 -5.65 -3.08 9.62
CA LEU A 70 -4.91 -3.66 10.75
C LEU A 70 -5.85 -4.24 11.80
N ARG A 71 -6.89 -3.50 12.20
CA ARG A 71 -7.88 -3.96 13.20
C ARG A 71 -8.65 -5.21 12.76
N HIS A 72 -8.97 -5.30 11.48
CA HIS A 72 -9.68 -6.45 10.91
C HIS A 72 -8.74 -7.53 10.37
N ARG A 73 -7.43 -7.29 10.35
CA ARG A 73 -6.40 -8.17 9.79
C ARG A 73 -6.72 -8.59 8.37
N ARG A 74 -7.19 -7.63 7.56
CA ARG A 74 -7.57 -7.84 6.17
C ARG A 74 -7.06 -6.68 5.31
N ILE A 75 -6.53 -7.02 4.14
CA ILE A 75 -6.19 -6.04 3.10
C ILE A 75 -7.40 -5.96 2.16
N PRO A 76 -8.00 -4.79 1.97
CA PRO A 76 -9.13 -4.63 1.05
C PRO A 76 -8.68 -4.74 -0.40
N GLY A 77 -9.55 -5.28 -1.25
CA GLY A 77 -9.31 -5.29 -2.70
C GLY A 77 -9.41 -3.88 -3.29
N THR A 78 -8.56 -3.61 -4.27
CA THR A 78 -8.55 -2.36 -5.03
C THR A 78 -9.41 -2.50 -6.27
N VAL A 79 -10.47 -1.71 -6.39
CA VAL A 79 -11.37 -1.72 -7.55
C VAL A 79 -10.58 -1.39 -8.81
N GLY A 80 -10.80 -2.16 -9.88
CA GLY A 80 -10.11 -1.97 -11.16
C GLY A 80 -8.74 -2.65 -11.25
N SER A 81 -8.15 -3.13 -10.16
CA SER A 81 -6.81 -3.75 -10.13
C SER A 81 -6.69 -5.02 -10.99
N ARG A 82 -7.80 -5.69 -11.34
CA ARG A 82 -7.79 -6.88 -12.23
C ARG A 82 -7.45 -6.55 -13.69
N LYS A 83 -7.53 -5.27 -14.07
CA LYS A 83 -7.14 -4.77 -15.40
C LYS A 83 -6.25 -3.54 -15.21
N PRO A 84 -5.04 -3.70 -14.67
CA PRO A 84 -4.13 -2.58 -14.46
C PRO A 84 -3.71 -1.98 -15.81
N SER A 85 -3.20 -0.76 -15.76
CA SER A 85 -2.55 -0.14 -16.92
C SER A 85 -1.42 -1.05 -17.42
N LEU A 86 -1.28 -1.20 -18.74
CA LEU A 86 -0.16 -1.95 -19.35
C LEU A 86 1.21 -1.33 -19.03
N ALA A 87 1.25 -0.09 -18.56
CA ALA A 87 2.46 0.58 -18.12
C ALA A 87 2.88 0.20 -16.68
N ILE A 88 2.04 -0.54 -15.94
CA ILE A 88 2.37 -1.08 -14.62
C ILE A 88 3.01 -2.45 -14.82
N ASP A 89 4.30 -2.54 -14.56
CA ASP A 89 5.06 -3.80 -14.62
C ASP A 89 5.44 -4.25 -13.20
N LEU A 90 4.86 -5.36 -12.77
CA LEU A 90 5.17 -6.03 -11.50
C LEU A 90 5.84 -7.39 -11.71
N HIS A 91 6.23 -7.72 -12.96
CA HIS A 91 6.82 -9.01 -13.27
C HIS A 91 8.12 -9.23 -12.49
N GLY A 92 8.18 -10.32 -11.74
CA GLY A 92 9.36 -10.66 -10.93
C GLY A 92 9.64 -9.70 -9.77
N SER A 93 8.73 -8.76 -9.48
CA SER A 93 8.88 -7.86 -8.33
C SER A 93 8.40 -8.51 -7.04
N SER A 94 8.78 -7.92 -5.92
CA SER A 94 8.31 -8.28 -4.59
C SER A 94 6.87 -7.84 -4.31
N LEU A 95 6.26 -7.11 -5.24
CA LEU A 95 4.95 -6.47 -5.09
C LEU A 95 3.87 -7.24 -5.84
N GLN A 96 2.65 -7.20 -5.31
CA GLN A 96 1.44 -7.65 -5.99
C GLN A 96 0.29 -6.67 -5.74
N LEU A 97 -0.66 -6.58 -6.68
CA LEU A 97 -1.86 -5.76 -6.47
C LEU A 97 -2.90 -6.51 -5.63
N ALA A 98 -3.57 -5.78 -4.76
CA ALA A 98 -4.74 -6.28 -4.03
C ALA A 98 -5.95 -6.40 -4.97
N HIS A 99 -6.16 -7.55 -5.61
CA HIS A 99 -7.31 -7.75 -6.50
C HIS A 99 -8.61 -7.98 -5.74
N ASP A 100 -8.56 -8.71 -4.66
CA ASP A 100 -9.68 -9.02 -3.77
C ASP A 100 -9.32 -8.74 -2.33
N THR A 101 -10.33 -8.63 -1.48
CA THR A 101 -10.11 -8.56 -0.04
C THR A 101 -9.52 -9.87 0.46
N MET A 102 -8.35 -9.80 1.08
CA MET A 102 -7.60 -10.97 1.54
C MET A 102 -7.24 -10.88 3.03
N ALA A 103 -6.94 -12.01 3.65
CA ALA A 103 -6.41 -12.02 5.01
C ALA A 103 -5.00 -11.41 5.01
N TRP A 104 -4.73 -10.55 5.98
CA TRP A 104 -3.42 -9.95 6.16
C TRP A 104 -2.57 -10.78 7.13
N GLN A 105 -1.72 -11.64 6.58
CA GLN A 105 -0.89 -12.56 7.38
C GLN A 105 0.25 -11.85 8.14
N GLY A 106 0.74 -10.76 7.59
CA GLY A 106 1.95 -10.09 8.11
C GLY A 106 3.23 -10.87 7.80
N ILE A 107 4.36 -10.30 8.20
CA ILE A 107 5.70 -10.88 8.05
C ILE A 107 6.29 -11.04 9.46
N ASN A 108 6.81 -12.22 9.79
CA ASN A 108 7.35 -12.53 11.12
C ASN A 108 6.37 -12.20 12.27
N GLY A 109 5.07 -12.37 12.05
CA GLY A 109 4.03 -12.05 13.03
C GLY A 109 3.68 -10.57 13.16
N ARG A 110 4.37 -9.68 12.43
CA ARG A 110 4.13 -8.23 12.42
C ARG A 110 3.32 -7.83 11.18
N ARG A 111 2.36 -6.93 11.35
CA ARG A 111 1.63 -6.28 10.26
C ARG A 111 2.03 -4.83 10.18
N ILE A 112 2.80 -4.51 9.13
CA ILE A 112 3.33 -3.18 8.91
C ILE A 112 2.87 -2.72 7.53
N ALA A 113 2.38 -1.48 7.48
CA ALA A 113 2.01 -0.81 6.25
C ALA A 113 2.81 0.46 6.02
N GLY A 114 3.13 0.73 4.75
CA GLY A 114 3.54 2.04 4.27
C GLY A 114 2.34 2.77 3.65
N ILE A 115 2.22 4.07 3.89
CA ILE A 115 1.15 4.92 3.36
C ILE A 115 1.78 6.09 2.63
N SER A 116 1.48 6.25 1.34
CA SER A 116 1.96 7.36 0.52
C SER A 116 0.86 8.39 0.26
N SER A 117 1.18 9.66 0.43
CA SER A 117 0.33 10.78 0.03
C SER A 117 1.19 11.81 -0.69
N LEU A 118 0.89 12.01 -1.99
CA LEU A 118 1.68 12.85 -2.88
C LEU A 118 0.84 14.10 -3.27
N GLY A 119 1.36 15.28 -2.95
CA GLY A 119 0.69 16.54 -3.26
C GLY A 119 1.19 17.18 -4.56
N PHE A 120 0.30 17.86 -5.30
CA PHE A 120 0.64 18.56 -6.54
C PHE A 120 1.77 19.59 -6.40
N GLY A 121 1.91 20.19 -5.21
CA GLY A 121 2.96 21.17 -4.93
C GLY A 121 4.32 20.54 -4.54
N GLY A 122 4.46 19.20 -4.62
CA GLY A 122 5.66 18.49 -4.20
C GLY A 122 5.74 18.22 -2.69
N THR A 123 4.70 18.52 -1.93
CA THR A 123 4.58 18.12 -0.53
C THR A 123 4.20 16.66 -0.47
N ASN A 124 5.18 15.80 -0.28
CA ASN A 124 4.99 14.36 -0.22
C ASN A 124 5.15 13.86 1.23
N CYS A 125 4.33 12.89 1.61
CA CYS A 125 4.39 12.25 2.91
C CYS A 125 4.37 10.73 2.73
N HIS A 126 5.24 10.05 3.47
CA HIS A 126 5.21 8.59 3.62
C HIS A 126 5.22 8.26 5.10
N VAL A 127 4.26 7.45 5.54
CA VAL A 127 4.08 7.09 6.94
C VAL A 127 4.12 5.57 7.07
N ILE A 128 4.84 5.08 8.09
CA ILE A 128 4.85 3.66 8.45
C ILE A 128 3.92 3.47 9.66
N VAL A 129 3.04 2.48 9.56
CA VAL A 129 2.08 2.12 10.61
C VAL A 129 2.19 0.62 10.89
N GLU A 130 2.28 0.27 12.16
CA GLU A 130 2.31 -1.12 12.63
C GLU A 130 1.08 -1.45 13.47
N GLU A 131 0.63 -2.72 13.41
CA GLU A 131 -0.40 -3.24 14.32
C GLU A 131 0.05 -3.07 15.77
N ALA A 132 -0.81 -2.50 16.60
CA ALA A 132 -0.50 -2.35 18.02
C ALA A 132 -0.23 -3.73 18.67
N PRO A 133 0.71 -3.81 19.63
CA PRO A 133 0.94 -5.02 20.39
C PRO A 133 -0.37 -5.50 21.05
N GLN A 134 -0.61 -6.82 21.06
CA GLN A 134 -1.73 -7.36 21.81
C GLN A 134 -1.43 -7.16 23.29
N MET A 135 -2.24 -6.31 23.93
CA MET A 135 -2.18 -6.23 25.40
C MET A 135 -2.76 -7.55 25.95
N SER A 136 -1.91 -8.36 26.59
CA SER A 136 -2.39 -9.43 27.47
C SER A 136 -3.05 -8.75 28.67
N LEU A 137 -4.38 -8.87 28.76
CA LEU A 137 -5.13 -8.55 29.98
C LEU A 137 -4.82 -9.60 31.04
#